data_e5140094d2ac3dc2615fc6f3b09af57e
#
_entry.id   e5140094d2ac3dc2615fc6f3b09af57e
#
_cell.length_a   1.000
_cell.length_b   1.000
_cell.length_c   1.000
_cell.angle_alpha   90.00
_cell.angle_beta   90.00
_cell.angle_gamma   90.00
#
_symmetry.space_group_name_H-M   'P 1'
#
loop_
_entity.id
_entity.type
_entity.pdbx_description
1 polymer ?
#
loop_
_entity_poly.entity_id
_entity_poly.type
_entity_poly.pdbx_seq_one_letter_code
_entity_poly.pdbx_strand_id
1 'polypeptide(L)'
;NRLVTLPYTKLLNSNIQTDQSAALILCSDAAARELGIDRERWVYPHAAGHAYDHWFVTEREDLHSSPAIRFAARAALETTGAGIDDIAHLDVYSCFPSAVQIACRELGIDPFADARPLTVTGGLTFAGGPGNNYVTHAIAAMAERLREDPDALGLTTAVGWYLTKHAVGVYGAREPRGPFVAAHVQDEVDATPRRDSGAGVAGTAEGESVSIVYSREGDPTVGALTALLPDGRRAVAKTTDPDDLAVMGAAPIAGRDVHLDGEGGVRL
;
A
#
# COMPACT_ATOMS: atom_id res chain seq x y z
N ASN A 1 -2.56 15.66 18.50
CA ASN A 1 -2.25 15.02 17.24
C ASN A 1 -2.66 15.96 16.10
N ARG A 2 -1.70 16.73 15.53
CA ARG A 2 -1.96 17.73 14.50
C ARG A 2 -2.21 17.10 13.13
N LEU A 3 -2.98 17.79 12.28
CA LEU A 3 -3.07 17.46 10.86
C LEU A 3 -1.70 17.66 10.18
N VAL A 4 -1.37 16.75 9.26
CA VAL A 4 -0.21 16.85 8.37
C VAL A 4 -0.70 17.00 6.95
N THR A 5 -1.64 16.16 6.56
CA THR A 5 -2.27 16.20 5.26
C THR A 5 -3.71 15.68 5.44
N LEU A 6 -4.72 16.51 5.21
CA LEU A 6 -6.12 16.08 5.34
C LEU A 6 -6.38 14.82 4.48
N PRO A 7 -7.00 13.76 5.04
CA PRO A 7 -7.59 13.67 6.38
C PRO A 7 -6.64 13.16 7.48
N TYR A 8 -5.34 13.03 7.22
CA TYR A 8 -4.40 12.33 8.10
C TYR A 8 -3.72 13.25 9.11
N THR A 9 -3.78 12.83 10.36
CA THR A 9 -2.98 13.40 11.44
C THR A 9 -1.58 12.77 11.48
N LYS A 10 -0.65 13.36 12.23
CA LYS A 10 0.72 12.85 12.30
C LYS A 10 0.81 11.38 12.70
N LEU A 11 -0.02 10.90 13.63
CA LEU A 11 -0.02 9.51 14.09
C LEU A 11 -0.71 8.52 13.15
N LEU A 12 -1.20 8.98 12.01
CA LEU A 12 -1.71 8.15 10.92
C LEU A 12 -0.72 7.98 9.77
N ASN A 13 0.44 8.63 9.87
CA ASN A 13 1.47 8.57 8.84
C ASN A 13 2.69 7.78 9.32
N SER A 14 3.41 7.20 8.37
CA SER A 14 4.69 6.54 8.62
C SER A 14 5.66 7.48 9.34
N ASN A 15 6.34 6.98 10.36
CA ASN A 15 7.42 7.69 11.03
C ASN A 15 8.74 7.46 10.26
N ILE A 16 9.08 8.37 9.37
CA ILE A 16 10.29 8.29 8.54
C ILE A 16 11.57 8.73 9.27
N GLN A 17 11.44 9.35 10.44
CA GLN A 17 12.57 9.80 11.25
C GLN A 17 12.99 8.71 12.23
N THR A 18 13.47 7.61 11.69
CA THR A 18 13.91 6.43 12.45
C THR A 18 15.30 6.02 12.00
N ASP A 19 16.09 5.56 12.94
CA ASP A 19 17.42 5.00 12.72
C ASP A 19 17.36 3.50 13.05
N GLN A 20 17.11 2.68 12.04
CA GLN A 20 16.85 1.25 12.17
C GLN A 20 17.55 0.48 11.05
N SER A 21 17.94 -0.75 11.37
CA SER A 21 18.45 -1.70 10.39
C SER A 21 17.83 -3.07 10.59
N ALA A 22 17.67 -3.81 9.51
CA ALA A 22 17.30 -5.22 9.53
C ALA A 22 18.19 -6.00 8.57
N ALA A 23 18.47 -7.25 8.89
CA ALA A 23 19.25 -8.13 8.05
C ALA A 23 18.61 -9.52 8.00
N LEU A 24 18.60 -10.10 6.80
CA LEU A 24 18.11 -11.45 6.54
C LEU A 24 19.27 -12.25 5.94
N ILE A 25 19.47 -13.48 6.43
CA ILE A 25 20.41 -14.41 5.84
C ILE A 25 19.61 -15.42 5.02
N LEU A 26 19.86 -15.43 3.71
CA LEU A 26 19.28 -16.39 2.78
C LEU A 26 20.37 -17.36 2.33
N CYS A 27 20.08 -18.63 2.43
CA CYS A 27 21.00 -19.69 1.97
C CYS A 27 20.19 -20.89 1.46
N SER A 28 20.86 -21.79 0.78
CA SER A 28 20.24 -23.08 0.43
C SER A 28 20.14 -23.98 1.66
N ASP A 29 19.21 -24.94 1.62
CA ASP A 29 19.09 -26.00 2.62
C ASP A 29 20.41 -26.74 2.85
N ALA A 30 21.15 -26.98 1.76
CA ALA A 30 22.45 -27.65 1.83
C ALA A 30 23.46 -26.81 2.64
N ALA A 31 23.55 -25.52 2.38
CA ALA A 31 24.43 -24.62 3.12
C ALA A 31 24.01 -24.50 4.59
N ALA A 32 22.72 -24.43 4.87
CA ALA A 32 22.23 -24.37 6.24
C ALA A 32 22.59 -25.63 7.03
N ARG A 33 22.49 -26.81 6.41
CA ARG A 33 22.93 -28.09 7.05
C ARG A 33 24.43 -28.14 7.25
N GLU A 34 25.21 -27.73 6.27
CA GLU A 34 26.69 -27.69 6.35
C GLU A 34 27.15 -26.76 7.48
N LEU A 35 26.46 -25.62 7.67
CA LEU A 35 26.75 -24.66 8.72
C LEU A 35 26.19 -25.08 10.10
N GLY A 36 25.49 -26.21 10.18
CA GLY A 36 24.93 -26.71 11.43
C GLY A 36 23.83 -25.83 12.00
N ILE A 37 23.07 -25.10 11.13
CA ILE A 37 21.95 -24.27 11.58
C ILE A 37 20.78 -25.18 11.95
N ASP A 38 20.31 -25.07 13.20
CA ASP A 38 19.19 -25.85 13.68
C ASP A 38 17.95 -25.67 12.82
N ARG A 39 17.28 -26.77 12.50
CA ARG A 39 16.11 -26.80 11.63
C ARG A 39 14.95 -25.93 12.15
N GLU A 40 14.79 -25.82 13.45
CA GLU A 40 13.80 -24.99 14.11
C GLU A 40 13.98 -23.48 13.84
N ARG A 41 15.16 -23.07 13.38
CA ARG A 41 15.44 -21.67 13.03
C ARG A 41 15.14 -21.35 11.57
N TRP A 42 14.81 -22.34 10.75
CA TRP A 42 14.59 -22.14 9.33
C TRP A 42 13.18 -21.59 9.08
N VAL A 43 13.10 -20.64 8.17
CA VAL A 43 11.84 -20.12 7.63
C VAL A 43 12.00 -20.07 6.13
N TYR A 44 11.00 -20.57 5.43
CA TYR A 44 10.99 -20.66 3.99
C TYR A 44 10.12 -19.58 3.38
N PRO A 45 10.59 -18.90 2.32
CA PRO A 45 9.68 -18.24 1.41
C PRO A 45 8.93 -19.34 0.62
N HIS A 46 7.61 -19.35 0.70
CA HIS A 46 6.78 -20.32 -0.01
C HIS A 46 6.44 -19.84 -1.41
N ALA A 47 6.05 -18.57 -1.53
CA ALA A 47 5.70 -17.94 -2.79
C ALA A 47 5.81 -16.42 -2.69
N ALA A 48 5.89 -15.77 -3.83
CA ALA A 48 5.71 -14.33 -3.95
C ALA A 48 4.94 -13.98 -5.22
N GLY A 49 4.22 -12.86 -5.19
CA GLY A 49 3.62 -12.25 -6.36
C GLY A 49 3.99 -10.77 -6.41
N HIS A 50 4.16 -10.20 -7.60
CA HIS A 50 4.43 -8.78 -7.75
C HIS A 50 3.89 -8.23 -9.07
N ALA A 51 3.52 -6.96 -9.04
CA ALA A 51 3.11 -6.18 -10.19
C ALA A 51 3.15 -4.67 -9.87
N TYR A 52 2.92 -3.87 -10.89
CA TYR A 52 2.71 -2.43 -10.79
C TYR A 52 1.29 -2.09 -11.19
N ASP A 53 0.61 -1.25 -10.42
CA ASP A 53 -0.61 -0.61 -10.89
C ASP A 53 -0.30 0.39 -12.01
N HIS A 54 -1.33 0.87 -12.72
CA HIS A 54 -1.15 1.93 -13.69
C HIS A 54 -0.34 3.06 -13.05
N TRP A 55 0.71 3.47 -13.76
CA TRP A 55 1.82 4.22 -13.16
C TRP A 55 1.37 5.54 -12.54
N PHE A 56 0.53 6.27 -13.25
CA PHE A 56 0.01 7.54 -12.77
C PHE A 56 -1.36 7.38 -12.11
N VAL A 57 -1.59 8.11 -11.03
CA VAL A 57 -2.87 8.11 -10.31
C VAL A 57 -4.02 8.53 -11.23
N THR A 58 -3.78 9.43 -12.17
CA THR A 58 -4.75 9.88 -13.17
C THR A 58 -5.23 8.78 -14.11
N GLU A 59 -4.42 7.73 -14.31
CA GLU A 59 -4.74 6.63 -15.23
C GLU A 59 -5.56 5.50 -14.57
N ARG A 60 -5.64 5.46 -13.25
CA ARG A 60 -6.35 4.40 -12.54
C ARG A 60 -7.85 4.52 -12.72
N GLU A 61 -8.55 3.38 -12.87
CA GLU A 61 -10.01 3.38 -13.01
C GLU A 61 -10.68 4.01 -11.80
N ASP A 62 -10.25 3.64 -10.60
CA ASP A 62 -10.67 4.29 -9.35
C ASP A 62 -9.47 4.55 -8.43
N LEU A 63 -9.70 5.30 -7.34
CA LEU A 63 -8.65 5.69 -6.38
C LEU A 63 -8.66 4.85 -5.11
N HIS A 64 -9.50 3.82 -5.03
CA HIS A 64 -9.72 3.03 -3.82
C HIS A 64 -9.51 1.53 -4.02
N SER A 65 -8.98 1.11 -5.17
CA SER A 65 -8.58 -0.26 -5.47
C SER A 65 -7.15 -0.36 -6.00
N SER A 66 -6.63 -1.58 -6.03
CA SER A 66 -5.31 -1.90 -6.56
C SER A 66 -5.33 -3.29 -7.20
N PRO A 67 -5.57 -3.39 -8.51
CA PRO A 67 -5.45 -4.65 -9.24
C PRO A 67 -4.11 -5.35 -9.00
N ALA A 68 -3.02 -4.60 -8.89
CA ALA A 68 -1.68 -5.15 -8.66
C ALA A 68 -1.60 -5.91 -7.32
N ILE A 69 -2.15 -5.37 -6.22
CA ILE A 69 -2.21 -6.09 -4.93
C ILE A 69 -3.03 -7.36 -5.07
N ARG A 70 -4.24 -7.25 -5.67
CA ARG A 70 -5.16 -8.38 -5.82
C ARG A 70 -4.54 -9.54 -6.58
N PHE A 71 -3.97 -9.27 -7.76
CA PHE A 71 -3.41 -10.33 -8.59
C PHE A 71 -2.10 -10.88 -8.01
N ALA A 72 -1.24 -10.03 -7.44
CA ALA A 72 -0.02 -10.48 -6.77
C ALA A 72 -0.32 -11.38 -5.56
N ALA A 73 -1.30 -11.00 -4.73
CA ALA A 73 -1.71 -11.79 -3.58
C ALA A 73 -2.35 -13.13 -4.01
N ARG A 74 -3.25 -13.08 -4.99
CA ARG A 74 -3.86 -14.29 -5.55
C ARG A 74 -2.80 -15.28 -6.04
N ALA A 75 -1.86 -14.82 -6.86
CA ALA A 75 -0.81 -15.68 -7.42
C ALA A 75 0.08 -16.30 -6.33
N ALA A 76 0.44 -15.52 -5.28
CA ALA A 76 1.22 -16.04 -4.17
C ALA A 76 0.44 -17.09 -3.36
N LEU A 77 -0.83 -16.82 -3.05
CA LEU A 77 -1.70 -17.76 -2.31
C LEU A 77 -1.98 -19.04 -3.10
N GLU A 78 -2.35 -18.94 -4.36
CA GLU A 78 -2.56 -20.09 -5.25
C GLU A 78 -1.32 -21.00 -5.34
N THR A 79 -0.12 -20.41 -5.42
CA THR A 79 1.13 -21.17 -5.44
C THR A 79 1.33 -21.99 -4.16
N THR A 80 0.89 -21.49 -3.01
CA THR A 80 0.96 -22.20 -1.74
C THR A 80 -0.16 -23.20 -1.55
N GLY A 81 -1.24 -23.08 -2.32
CA GLY A 81 -2.49 -23.82 -2.13
C GLY A 81 -3.26 -23.39 -0.89
N ALA A 82 -3.01 -22.16 -0.39
CA ALA A 82 -3.67 -21.55 0.77
C ALA A 82 -4.60 -20.41 0.33
N GLY A 83 -5.67 -20.20 1.09
CA GLY A 83 -6.49 -18.99 1.03
C GLY A 83 -6.01 -17.94 2.03
N ILE A 84 -6.58 -16.74 1.96
CA ILE A 84 -6.25 -15.66 2.92
C ILE A 84 -6.64 -16.05 4.37
N ASP A 85 -7.65 -16.86 4.54
CA ASP A 85 -8.10 -17.34 5.86
C ASP A 85 -7.15 -18.37 6.48
N ASP A 86 -6.29 -19.00 5.68
CA ASP A 86 -5.25 -19.92 6.16
C ASP A 86 -3.97 -19.20 6.64
N ILE A 87 -3.89 -17.90 6.41
CA ILE A 87 -2.78 -17.07 6.85
C ILE A 87 -3.00 -16.65 8.30
N ALA A 88 -2.15 -17.10 9.20
CA ALA A 88 -2.26 -16.78 10.63
C ALA A 88 -1.64 -15.42 10.98
N HIS A 89 -0.56 -15.05 10.32
CA HIS A 89 0.20 -13.84 10.63
C HIS A 89 0.27 -12.91 9.42
N LEU A 90 -0.06 -11.63 9.64
CA LEU A 90 -0.11 -10.61 8.61
C LEU A 90 0.87 -9.48 8.90
N ASP A 91 1.50 -8.95 7.86
CA ASP A 91 2.11 -7.62 7.91
C ASP A 91 1.70 -6.84 6.66
N VAL A 92 0.64 -6.06 6.81
CA VAL A 92 0.10 -5.19 5.77
C VAL A 92 0.84 -3.87 5.82
N TYR A 93 1.46 -3.47 4.70
CA TYR A 93 2.24 -2.25 4.61
C TYR A 93 1.39 -1.01 4.92
N SER A 94 1.78 -0.25 5.94
CA SER A 94 0.93 0.75 6.59
C SER A 94 1.54 2.17 6.56
N CYS A 95 2.04 2.62 5.40
CA CYS A 95 2.57 3.97 5.27
C CYS A 95 1.49 5.05 5.51
N PHE A 96 0.26 4.78 5.09
CA PHE A 96 -0.94 5.60 5.31
C PHE A 96 -2.15 4.71 5.53
N PRO A 97 -3.22 5.20 6.18
CA PRO A 97 -4.45 4.42 6.37
C PRO A 97 -5.06 3.90 5.06
N SER A 98 -5.04 4.71 3.98
CA SER A 98 -5.54 4.29 2.67
C SER A 98 -4.78 3.08 2.11
N ALA A 99 -3.47 2.98 2.35
CA ALA A 99 -2.69 1.82 1.91
C ALA A 99 -3.16 0.54 2.60
N VAL A 100 -3.46 0.60 3.91
CA VAL A 100 -4.00 -0.53 4.66
C VAL A 100 -5.40 -0.89 4.18
N GLN A 101 -6.29 0.11 4.03
CA GLN A 101 -7.68 -0.10 3.61
C GLN A 101 -7.76 -0.73 2.22
N ILE A 102 -6.97 -0.22 1.26
CA ILE A 102 -6.90 -0.78 -0.09
C ILE A 102 -6.34 -2.20 -0.06
N ALA A 103 -5.22 -2.42 0.65
CA ALA A 103 -4.64 -3.76 0.74
C ALA A 103 -5.61 -4.76 1.37
N CYS A 104 -6.27 -4.41 2.47
CA CYS A 104 -7.28 -5.27 3.10
C CYS A 104 -8.44 -5.59 2.16
N ARG A 105 -8.96 -4.58 1.44
CA ARG A 105 -10.00 -4.79 0.42
C ARG A 105 -9.55 -5.79 -0.65
N GLU A 106 -8.37 -5.62 -1.21
CA GLU A 106 -7.85 -6.50 -2.28
C GLU A 106 -7.49 -7.90 -1.79
N LEU A 107 -7.17 -8.05 -0.51
CA LEU A 107 -6.92 -9.32 0.16
C LEU A 107 -8.23 -10.01 0.65
N GLY A 108 -9.37 -9.32 0.64
CA GLY A 108 -10.62 -9.84 1.20
C GLY A 108 -10.65 -9.84 2.73
N ILE A 109 -9.90 -8.95 3.37
CA ILE A 109 -9.82 -8.78 4.83
C ILE A 109 -10.70 -7.61 5.26
N ASP A 110 -11.55 -7.80 6.26
CA ASP A 110 -12.20 -6.67 6.94
C ASP A 110 -11.26 -6.12 8.04
N PRO A 111 -10.67 -4.92 7.86
CA PRO A 111 -9.69 -4.39 8.81
C PRO A 111 -10.28 -4.07 10.20
N PHE A 112 -11.60 -4.07 10.33
CA PHE A 112 -12.31 -3.75 11.59
C PHE A 112 -12.92 -4.98 12.28
N ALA A 113 -13.10 -6.08 11.55
CA ALA A 113 -13.71 -7.30 12.07
C ALA A 113 -12.77 -8.51 12.10
N ASP A 114 -11.65 -8.50 11.36
CA ASP A 114 -10.67 -9.59 11.40
C ASP A 114 -10.00 -9.67 12.78
N ALA A 115 -9.95 -10.86 13.33
CA ALA A 115 -9.34 -11.09 14.66
C ALA A 115 -7.81 -11.05 14.63
N ARG A 116 -7.21 -11.18 13.44
CA ARG A 116 -5.74 -11.15 13.28
C ARG A 116 -5.23 -9.72 13.35
N PRO A 117 -4.13 -9.44 14.06
CA PRO A 117 -3.41 -8.19 13.90
C PRO A 117 -2.95 -8.02 12.45
N LEU A 118 -3.18 -6.82 11.87
CA LEU A 118 -2.78 -6.52 10.49
C LEU A 118 -1.26 -6.32 10.34
N THR A 119 -0.49 -6.43 11.41
CA THR A 119 0.95 -6.26 11.42
C THR A 119 1.61 -7.09 12.52
N VAL A 120 2.77 -7.65 12.23
CA VAL A 120 3.64 -8.30 13.24
C VAL A 120 4.66 -7.33 13.82
N THR A 121 4.88 -6.18 13.20
CA THR A 121 5.85 -5.17 13.64
C THR A 121 5.25 -4.08 14.53
N GLY A 122 3.95 -3.79 14.41
CA GLY A 122 3.28 -2.61 14.94
C GLY A 122 3.04 -1.53 13.88
N GLY A 123 3.45 -1.73 12.62
CA GLY A 123 3.23 -0.85 11.47
C GLY A 123 4.19 0.34 11.40
N LEU A 124 4.22 1.01 10.25
CA LEU A 124 5.19 2.06 9.94
C LEU A 124 5.08 3.30 10.84
N THR A 125 3.95 3.52 11.47
CA THR A 125 3.77 4.65 12.40
C THR A 125 4.49 4.41 13.72
N PHE A 126 4.39 3.22 14.30
CA PHE A 126 4.88 2.91 15.65
C PHE A 126 6.19 2.13 15.63
N ALA A 127 6.33 1.15 14.73
CA ALA A 127 7.58 0.44 14.56
C ALA A 127 8.63 1.24 13.77
N GLY A 128 8.20 2.30 13.07
CA GLY A 128 9.04 3.12 12.22
C GLY A 128 9.02 2.72 10.76
N GLY A 129 9.21 3.71 9.88
CA GLY A 129 9.27 3.56 8.42
C GLY A 129 10.63 3.98 7.89
N PRO A 130 11.70 3.18 8.08
CA PRO A 130 13.09 3.56 7.76
C PRO A 130 13.34 3.53 6.23
N GLY A 131 12.82 4.53 5.53
CA GLY A 131 12.97 4.66 4.08
C GLY A 131 12.43 3.43 3.33
N ASN A 132 13.29 2.78 2.56
CA ASN A 132 12.93 1.59 1.76
C ASN A 132 13.12 0.26 2.50
N ASN A 133 13.41 0.28 3.80
CA ASN A 133 13.83 -0.90 4.55
C ASN A 133 12.73 -1.56 5.39
N TYR A 134 11.54 -0.96 5.50
CA TYR A 134 10.49 -1.48 6.38
C TYR A 134 10.15 -2.96 6.12
N VAL A 135 10.03 -3.36 4.87
CA VAL A 135 9.63 -4.75 4.54
C VAL A 135 10.69 -5.77 4.99
N THR A 136 11.97 -5.42 5.02
CA THR A 136 13.01 -6.28 5.59
C THR A 136 12.78 -6.50 7.10
N HIS A 137 12.35 -5.46 7.84
CA HIS A 137 11.95 -5.59 9.24
C HIS A 137 10.70 -6.46 9.39
N ALA A 138 9.69 -6.26 8.52
CA ALA A 138 8.48 -7.08 8.53
C ALA A 138 8.78 -8.56 8.31
N ILE A 139 9.65 -8.89 7.34
CA ILE A 139 10.06 -10.29 7.09
C ILE A 139 10.86 -10.85 8.28
N ALA A 140 11.73 -10.05 8.89
CA ALA A 140 12.48 -10.49 10.08
C ALA A 140 11.54 -10.79 11.27
N ALA A 141 10.60 -9.89 11.56
CA ALA A 141 9.60 -10.10 12.61
C ALA A 141 8.67 -11.29 12.27
N MET A 142 8.27 -11.44 11.00
CA MET A 142 7.51 -12.59 10.54
C MET A 142 8.25 -13.90 10.76
N ALA A 143 9.56 -13.93 10.49
CA ALA A 143 10.37 -15.12 10.70
C ALA A 143 10.43 -15.51 12.20
N GLU A 144 10.44 -14.55 13.11
CA GLU A 144 10.37 -14.81 14.56
C GLU A 144 9.01 -15.40 14.93
N ARG A 145 7.91 -14.85 14.44
CA ARG A 145 6.56 -15.38 14.68
C ARG A 145 6.37 -16.80 14.16
N LEU A 146 6.87 -17.08 12.96
CA LEU A 146 6.79 -18.41 12.37
C LEU A 146 7.66 -19.47 13.09
N ARG A 147 8.71 -19.04 13.77
CA ARG A 147 9.48 -19.94 14.67
C ARG A 147 8.73 -20.29 15.94
N GLU A 148 7.93 -19.34 16.48
CA GLU A 148 7.06 -19.55 17.63
C GLU A 148 5.80 -20.36 17.26
N ASP A 149 5.34 -20.26 16.00
CA ASP A 149 4.16 -20.93 15.46
C ASP A 149 4.50 -21.65 14.13
N PRO A 150 5.21 -22.78 14.22
CA PRO A 150 5.84 -23.41 13.05
C PRO A 150 4.85 -24.05 12.06
N ASP A 151 3.59 -24.24 12.43
CA ASP A 151 2.55 -24.78 11.55
C ASP A 151 1.78 -23.68 10.81
N ALA A 152 2.02 -22.42 11.18
CA ALA A 152 1.36 -21.27 10.58
C ALA A 152 2.01 -20.82 9.26
N LEU A 153 1.21 -20.11 8.45
CA LEU A 153 1.66 -19.30 7.33
C LEU A 153 1.58 -17.83 7.69
N GLY A 154 2.56 -17.05 7.20
CA GLY A 154 2.59 -15.62 7.31
C GLY A 154 2.63 -14.94 5.94
N LEU A 155 1.99 -13.77 5.84
CA LEU A 155 1.95 -12.97 4.63
C LEU A 155 2.44 -11.55 4.91
N THR A 156 3.34 -11.05 4.07
CA THR A 156 3.78 -9.66 4.08
C THR A 156 3.43 -8.98 2.77
N THR A 157 3.05 -7.70 2.84
CA THR A 157 2.88 -6.86 1.65
C THR A 157 3.96 -5.80 1.57
N ALA A 158 4.28 -5.36 0.37
CA ALA A 158 5.21 -4.28 0.10
C ALA A 158 4.57 -3.25 -0.81
N VAL A 159 4.85 -1.98 -0.54
CA VAL A 159 4.34 -0.85 -1.32
C VAL A 159 5.50 0.07 -1.68
N GLY A 160 5.51 0.54 -2.93
CA GLY A 160 6.41 1.57 -3.39
C GLY A 160 5.69 2.64 -4.21
N TRP A 161 6.27 3.85 -4.23
CA TRP A 161 5.73 4.99 -4.94
C TRP A 161 4.32 5.38 -4.43
N TYR A 162 3.43 5.85 -5.26
CA TYR A 162 2.05 6.27 -4.90
C TYR A 162 1.06 5.09 -4.96
N LEU A 163 1.24 4.05 -4.12
CA LEU A 163 0.55 2.77 -4.25
C LEU A 163 0.66 2.22 -5.68
N THR A 164 1.87 2.24 -6.23
CA THR A 164 2.10 1.84 -7.62
C THR A 164 2.81 0.51 -7.71
N LYS A 165 3.82 0.28 -6.85
CA LYS A 165 4.62 -0.95 -6.88
C LYS A 165 4.20 -1.85 -5.74
N HIS A 166 3.86 -3.09 -6.05
CA HIS A 166 3.38 -4.04 -5.06
C HIS A 166 4.11 -5.37 -5.15
N ALA A 167 4.38 -5.94 -3.98
CA ALA A 167 4.77 -7.31 -3.85
C ALA A 167 4.08 -7.93 -2.63
N VAL A 168 3.79 -9.21 -2.72
CA VAL A 168 3.23 -10.02 -1.64
C VAL A 168 4.10 -11.25 -1.48
N GLY A 169 4.54 -11.55 -0.26
CA GLY A 169 5.32 -12.75 0.06
C GLY A 169 4.60 -13.62 1.08
N VAL A 170 4.62 -14.92 0.86
CA VAL A 170 4.10 -15.91 1.81
C VAL A 170 5.25 -16.74 2.36
N TYR A 171 5.27 -16.90 3.67
CA TYR A 171 6.35 -17.55 4.44
C TYR A 171 5.80 -18.61 5.38
N GLY A 172 6.63 -19.62 5.70
CA GLY A 172 6.31 -20.64 6.69
C GLY A 172 7.57 -21.30 7.26
N ALA A 173 7.50 -21.84 8.48
CA ALA A 173 8.60 -22.61 9.07
C ALA A 173 8.62 -24.07 8.58
N ARG A 174 7.52 -24.57 8.04
CA ARG A 174 7.47 -25.87 7.37
C ARG A 174 7.97 -25.74 5.93
N GLU A 175 8.55 -26.79 5.42
CA GLU A 175 9.01 -26.88 4.04
C GLU A 175 7.82 -26.73 3.08
N PRO A 176 7.93 -25.90 2.03
CA PRO A 176 6.86 -25.72 1.06
C PRO A 176 6.60 -27.02 0.29
N ARG A 177 5.35 -27.20 -0.15
CA ARG A 177 4.95 -28.39 -0.93
C ARG A 177 5.57 -28.47 -2.33
N GLY A 178 6.08 -27.35 -2.82
CA GLY A 178 6.65 -27.20 -4.16
C GLY A 178 7.78 -26.18 -4.19
N PRO A 179 8.38 -25.95 -5.35
CA PRO A 179 9.44 -24.96 -5.50
C PRO A 179 8.91 -23.55 -5.26
N PHE A 180 9.76 -22.67 -4.74
CA PHE A 180 9.45 -21.25 -4.64
C PHE A 180 9.17 -20.64 -6.03
N VAL A 181 8.07 -19.91 -6.14
CA VAL A 181 7.69 -19.16 -7.34
C VAL A 181 7.53 -17.69 -6.97
N ALA A 182 8.17 -16.83 -7.74
CA ALA A 182 7.92 -15.39 -7.74
C ALA A 182 7.12 -15.03 -9.00
N ALA A 183 5.80 -14.96 -8.88
CA ALA A 183 4.91 -14.68 -10.00
C ALA A 183 4.95 -13.19 -10.36
N HIS A 184 5.18 -12.89 -11.64
CA HIS A 184 5.03 -11.54 -12.21
C HIS A 184 3.71 -11.48 -12.97
N VAL A 185 2.73 -10.77 -12.41
CA VAL A 185 1.33 -10.75 -12.92
C VAL A 185 0.98 -9.45 -13.62
N GLN A 186 1.96 -8.80 -14.27
CA GLN A 186 1.77 -7.50 -14.88
C GLN A 186 0.74 -7.51 -16.02
N ASP A 187 0.74 -8.55 -16.85
CA ASP A 187 -0.18 -8.66 -18.00
C ASP A 187 -1.65 -8.61 -17.55
N GLU A 188 -1.96 -9.14 -16.36
CA GLU A 188 -3.31 -9.09 -15.81
C GLU A 188 -3.69 -7.67 -15.35
N VAL A 189 -2.74 -6.93 -14.79
CA VAL A 189 -2.95 -5.52 -14.42
C VAL A 189 -3.12 -4.67 -15.67
N ASP A 190 -2.27 -4.87 -16.67
CA ASP A 190 -2.30 -4.11 -17.92
C ASP A 190 -3.60 -4.32 -18.70
N ALA A 191 -4.26 -5.46 -18.51
CA ALA A 191 -5.56 -5.75 -19.08
C ALA A 191 -6.75 -5.10 -18.34
N THR A 192 -6.51 -4.47 -17.16
CA THR A 192 -7.59 -3.78 -16.43
C THR A 192 -7.93 -2.43 -17.07
N PRO A 193 -9.19 -1.95 -16.91
CA PRO A 193 -9.56 -0.62 -17.39
C PRO A 193 -8.67 0.47 -16.81
N ARG A 194 -8.42 1.48 -17.62
CA ARG A 194 -7.71 2.70 -17.21
C ARG A 194 -8.34 3.93 -17.85
N ARG A 195 -8.11 5.08 -17.23
CA ARG A 195 -8.54 6.39 -17.74
C ARG A 195 -7.41 7.08 -18.47
N ASP A 196 -7.77 7.97 -19.38
CA ASP A 196 -6.83 8.90 -19.97
C ASP A 196 -6.60 10.11 -19.04
N SER A 197 -5.43 10.70 -19.14
CA SER A 197 -5.09 11.93 -18.40
C SER A 197 -5.81 13.14 -18.97
N GLY A 198 -6.40 13.95 -18.08
CA GLY A 198 -6.99 15.25 -18.37
C GLY A 198 -6.05 16.44 -18.12
N ALA A 199 -4.74 16.21 -18.08
CA ALA A 199 -3.78 17.28 -17.86
C ALA A 199 -3.90 18.37 -18.95
N GLY A 200 -3.86 19.65 -18.54
CA GLY A 200 -3.96 20.78 -19.45
C GLY A 200 -5.38 21.11 -19.94
N VAL A 201 -6.41 20.48 -19.38
CA VAL A 201 -7.80 20.77 -19.73
C VAL A 201 -8.39 21.81 -18.78
N ALA A 202 -8.97 22.87 -19.36
CA ALA A 202 -9.73 23.89 -18.65
C ALA A 202 -11.24 23.59 -18.73
N GLY A 203 -11.99 24.01 -17.71
CA GLY A 203 -13.45 23.92 -17.69
C GLY A 203 -13.99 23.25 -16.43
N THR A 204 -15.29 22.97 -16.43
CA THR A 204 -15.96 22.33 -15.32
C THR A 204 -15.68 20.82 -15.30
N ALA A 205 -15.40 20.30 -14.12
CA ALA A 205 -15.17 18.89 -13.85
C ALA A 205 -15.84 18.50 -12.53
N GLU A 206 -16.06 17.21 -12.29
CA GLU A 206 -16.58 16.69 -11.03
C GLU A 206 -15.43 16.31 -10.10
N GLY A 207 -15.39 16.88 -8.90
CA GLY A 207 -14.38 16.54 -7.88
C GLY A 207 -14.51 15.08 -7.42
N GLU A 208 -13.40 14.37 -7.31
CA GLU A 208 -13.36 12.99 -6.78
C GLU A 208 -12.75 12.92 -5.39
N SER A 209 -11.64 13.58 -5.18
CA SER A 209 -10.93 13.54 -3.90
C SER A 209 -10.13 14.81 -3.67
N VAL A 210 -9.85 15.07 -2.41
CA VAL A 210 -9.06 16.23 -1.98
C VAL A 210 -8.04 15.84 -0.93
N SER A 211 -6.91 16.52 -0.95
CA SER A 211 -5.89 16.46 0.09
C SER A 211 -5.38 17.88 0.36
N ILE A 212 -5.24 18.25 1.64
CA ILE A 212 -4.73 19.57 2.05
C ILE A 212 -3.49 19.37 2.91
N VAL A 213 -2.38 19.95 2.51
CA VAL A 213 -1.14 19.97 3.29
C VAL A 213 -1.20 21.08 4.33
N TYR A 214 -0.78 20.77 5.56
CA TYR A 214 -0.75 21.71 6.67
C TYR A 214 0.70 22.02 7.09
N SER A 215 0.93 23.27 7.47
CA SER A 215 2.19 23.72 8.08
C SER A 215 2.41 23.09 9.46
N ARG A 216 3.56 23.35 10.08
CA ARG A 216 3.81 22.90 11.46
C ARG A 216 2.93 23.63 12.48
N GLU A 217 2.52 24.84 12.15
CA GLU A 217 1.66 25.74 12.95
C GLU A 217 0.19 25.32 12.84
N GLY A 218 -0.18 24.53 11.82
CA GLY A 218 -1.52 24.00 11.62
C GLY A 218 -2.31 24.75 10.54
N ASP A 219 -1.66 25.64 9.78
CA ASP A 219 -2.31 26.37 8.69
C ASP A 219 -2.34 25.56 7.41
N PRO A 220 -3.45 25.54 6.65
CA PRO A 220 -3.51 24.93 5.33
C PRO A 220 -2.60 25.69 4.36
N THR A 221 -1.80 24.98 3.56
CA THR A 221 -0.81 25.59 2.66
C THR A 221 -1.05 25.30 1.19
N VAL A 222 -1.42 24.07 0.86
CA VAL A 222 -1.69 23.62 -0.51
C VAL A 222 -2.84 22.64 -0.48
N GLY A 223 -3.84 22.88 -1.30
CA GLY A 223 -4.89 21.92 -1.65
C GLY A 223 -4.54 21.22 -2.97
N ALA A 224 -4.69 19.91 -3.02
CA ALA A 224 -4.63 19.14 -4.25
C ALA A 224 -5.93 18.35 -4.40
N LEU A 225 -6.48 18.31 -5.57
CA LEU A 225 -7.69 17.53 -5.86
C LEU A 225 -7.53 16.72 -7.14
N THR A 226 -8.24 15.61 -7.22
CA THR A 226 -8.54 14.91 -8.46
C THR A 226 -9.96 15.23 -8.90
N ALA A 227 -10.16 15.37 -10.20
CA ALA A 227 -11.46 15.62 -10.79
C ALA A 227 -11.66 14.83 -12.08
N LEU A 228 -12.90 14.43 -12.32
CA LEU A 228 -13.35 13.77 -13.54
C LEU A 228 -13.92 14.79 -14.52
N LEU A 229 -13.38 14.81 -15.72
CA LEU A 229 -13.90 15.57 -16.83
C LEU A 229 -15.18 14.89 -17.39
N PRO A 230 -16.05 15.62 -18.08
CA PRO A 230 -17.27 15.05 -18.68
C PRO A 230 -17.03 13.91 -19.65
N ASP A 231 -15.83 13.81 -20.23
CA ASP A 231 -15.41 12.74 -21.15
C ASP A 231 -14.76 11.54 -20.42
N GLY A 232 -14.74 11.55 -19.09
CA GLY A 232 -14.20 10.47 -18.26
C GLY A 232 -12.70 10.52 -18.00
N ARG A 233 -11.95 11.47 -18.57
CA ARG A 233 -10.54 11.70 -18.24
C ARG A 233 -10.40 12.24 -16.83
N ARG A 234 -9.29 11.93 -16.17
CA ARG A 234 -8.99 12.44 -14.83
C ARG A 234 -7.93 13.50 -14.86
N ALA A 235 -8.19 14.63 -14.21
CA ALA A 235 -7.24 15.71 -13.98
C ALA A 235 -6.81 15.75 -12.51
N VAL A 236 -5.60 16.28 -12.29
CA VAL A 236 -5.10 16.67 -10.95
C VAL A 236 -4.84 18.16 -10.99
N ALA A 237 -5.38 18.87 -10.03
CA ALA A 237 -5.21 20.32 -9.90
C ALA A 237 -4.85 20.71 -8.46
N LYS A 238 -4.32 21.92 -8.31
CA LYS A 238 -3.85 22.45 -7.02
C LYS A 238 -4.36 23.87 -6.83
N THR A 239 -4.50 24.26 -5.57
CA THR A 239 -4.72 25.65 -5.17
C THR A 239 -3.89 25.99 -3.94
N THR A 240 -3.52 27.25 -3.81
CA THR A 240 -3.00 27.86 -2.59
C THR A 240 -3.88 29.01 -2.13
N ASP A 241 -5.01 29.21 -2.80
CA ASP A 241 -5.98 30.24 -2.46
C ASP A 241 -6.65 29.91 -1.12
N PRO A 242 -6.65 30.82 -0.14
CA PRO A 242 -7.22 30.57 1.19
C PRO A 242 -8.70 30.23 1.18
N ASP A 243 -9.49 30.82 0.28
CA ASP A 243 -10.93 30.59 0.19
C ASP A 243 -11.22 29.20 -0.36
N ASP A 244 -10.51 28.77 -1.41
CA ASP A 244 -10.58 27.41 -1.94
C ASP A 244 -10.14 26.37 -0.89
N LEU A 245 -9.04 26.64 -0.17
CA LEU A 245 -8.57 25.77 0.91
C LEU A 245 -9.60 25.63 2.03
N ALA A 246 -10.28 26.71 2.36
CA ALA A 246 -11.37 26.69 3.36
C ALA A 246 -12.56 25.84 2.87
N VAL A 247 -12.94 25.97 1.60
CA VAL A 247 -14.01 25.14 1.00
C VAL A 247 -13.63 23.67 0.97
N MET A 248 -12.38 23.34 0.57
CA MET A 248 -11.86 21.98 0.57
C MET A 248 -11.85 21.33 1.96
N GLY A 249 -11.56 22.14 2.98
CA GLY A 249 -11.48 21.67 4.38
C GLY A 249 -12.84 21.51 5.06
N ALA A 250 -13.87 22.20 4.58
CA ALA A 250 -15.17 22.28 5.25
C ALA A 250 -16.11 21.11 4.91
N ALA A 251 -16.01 20.53 3.71
CA ALA A 251 -16.92 19.49 3.24
C ALA A 251 -16.27 18.61 2.16
N PRO A 252 -16.75 17.35 2.00
CA PRO A 252 -16.31 16.49 0.91
C PRO A 252 -16.49 17.17 -0.46
N ILE A 253 -15.49 17.01 -1.32
CA ILE A 253 -15.49 17.58 -2.68
C ILE A 253 -16.08 16.60 -3.70
N ALA A 254 -16.14 15.31 -3.36
CA ALA A 254 -16.66 14.28 -4.25
C ALA A 254 -18.10 14.59 -4.71
N GLY A 255 -18.32 14.53 -6.02
CA GLY A 255 -19.59 14.81 -6.66
C GLY A 255 -19.93 16.31 -6.81
N ARG A 256 -19.00 17.22 -6.46
CA ARG A 256 -19.21 18.68 -6.61
C ARG A 256 -18.52 19.17 -7.88
N ASP A 257 -19.15 20.15 -8.52
CA ASP A 257 -18.52 20.85 -9.64
C ASP A 257 -17.32 21.67 -9.15
N VAL A 258 -16.22 21.56 -9.89
CA VAL A 258 -15.00 22.33 -9.72
C VAL A 258 -14.58 22.94 -11.05
N HIS A 259 -13.86 24.05 -11.05
CA HIS A 259 -13.42 24.71 -12.27
C HIS A 259 -11.89 24.62 -12.42
N LEU A 260 -11.45 23.93 -13.47
CA LEU A 260 -10.03 23.78 -13.82
C LEU A 260 -9.59 24.90 -14.75
N ASP A 261 -8.42 25.48 -14.52
CA ASP A 261 -7.87 26.58 -15.34
C ASP A 261 -7.08 26.11 -16.57
N GLY A 262 -6.77 24.81 -16.68
CA GLY A 262 -5.96 24.24 -17.74
C GLY A 262 -4.44 24.34 -17.51
N GLU A 263 -4.02 25.06 -16.48
CA GLU A 263 -2.61 25.22 -16.12
C GLU A 263 -2.24 24.43 -14.85
N GLY A 264 -3.18 23.63 -14.34
CA GLY A 264 -3.04 22.80 -13.15
C GLY A 264 -3.57 23.45 -11.87
N GLY A 265 -4.26 24.56 -12.00
CA GLY A 265 -5.00 25.21 -10.92
C GLY A 265 -6.48 24.85 -10.90
N VAL A 266 -7.13 25.08 -9.75
CA VAL A 266 -8.54 24.84 -9.54
C VAL A 266 -9.17 25.99 -8.76
N ARG A 267 -10.46 26.25 -9.01
CA ARG A 267 -11.34 27.11 -8.20
C ARG A 267 -12.59 26.32 -7.82
N LEU A 268 -13.07 26.60 -6.61
CA LEU A 268 -14.22 25.94 -5.99
C LEU A 268 -15.41 26.89 -5.81
#